data_9229e53693b218c0fd178a2781a4eaaa
#
_entry.id   9229e53693b218c0fd178a2781a4eaaa
#
_cell.length_a   1.000
_cell.length_b   1.000
_cell.length_c   1.000
_cell.angle_alpha   90.00
_cell.angle_beta   90.00
_cell.angle_gamma   90.00
#
_symmetry.space_group_name_H-M   'P 1'
#
loop_
_entity.id
_entity.type
_entity.pdbx_description
1 polymer ?
#
loop_
_entity_poly.entity_id
_entity_poly.type
_entity_poly.pdbx_seq_one_letter_code
_entity_poly.pdbx_strand_id
1 'polypeptide(L)'
;MAFKLGDVIIDRLQFGYGATKTKALYALTQLTNATIDITADSTDIKDKDGNLIYRKYSGKSGEVTATNAFMNLSVIEAISAQDAEIASSSNTIVMPIFKIVKAGETLDITDAVEDSFIVNALSANGSLGKAYTKGSDATATEFKVDTVGHTFTPPTDNEETQYLVKFKKNVKSGAKLTISGDKYPKAHELYFKALAVDKCEIGSYRACIIHISSFMPSPEVSLALQGGDSQTMDYKGAILTNACSTSQDMVEIYFVDEEEEA
;
A
#
# COMPACT_ATOMS: atom_id res chain seq x y z
N MET A 1 -4.73 -4.57 -42.13
CA MET A 1 -4.99 -6.03 -42.30
C MET A 1 -6.02 -6.45 -41.26
N ALA A 2 -6.90 -7.41 -41.54
CA ALA A 2 -7.81 -7.89 -40.50
C ALA A 2 -7.01 -8.64 -39.41
N PHE A 3 -7.26 -8.35 -38.14
CA PHE A 3 -6.65 -9.04 -37.01
C PHE A 3 -6.94 -10.55 -37.10
N LYS A 4 -5.91 -11.36 -36.95
CA LYS A 4 -6.02 -12.82 -36.88
C LYS A 4 -5.75 -13.26 -35.44
N LEU A 5 -6.74 -13.97 -34.86
CA LEU A 5 -6.52 -14.65 -33.60
C LEU A 5 -5.47 -15.75 -33.80
N GLY A 6 -4.30 -15.55 -33.22
CA GLY A 6 -3.17 -16.45 -33.27
C GLY A 6 -2.50 -16.58 -31.89
N ASP A 7 -1.36 -17.26 -31.87
CA ASP A 7 -0.57 -17.35 -30.63
C ASP A 7 0.16 -16.03 -30.40
N VAL A 8 -0.09 -15.40 -29.28
CA VAL A 8 0.58 -14.18 -28.82
C VAL A 8 1.39 -14.47 -27.58
N ILE A 9 2.52 -13.81 -27.48
CA ILE A 9 3.38 -13.85 -26.29
C ILE A 9 3.22 -12.50 -25.57
N ILE A 10 2.79 -12.53 -24.32
CA ILE A 10 2.85 -11.33 -23.47
C ILE A 10 4.30 -11.17 -23.05
N ASP A 11 4.96 -10.17 -23.63
CA ASP A 11 6.40 -9.92 -23.43
C ASP A 11 6.65 -9.07 -22.18
N ARG A 12 5.88 -8.02 -22.01
CA ARG A 12 6.13 -7.04 -20.96
C ARG A 12 4.86 -6.47 -20.36
N LEU A 13 4.70 -6.61 -19.07
CA LEU A 13 3.71 -5.87 -18.30
C LEU A 13 4.20 -4.43 -18.10
N GLN A 14 3.40 -3.45 -18.49
CA GLN A 14 3.76 -2.03 -18.44
C GLN A 14 3.28 -1.37 -17.15
N PHE A 15 1.98 -1.45 -16.89
CA PHE A 15 1.40 -0.91 -15.65
C PHE A 15 0.03 -1.52 -15.35
N GLY A 16 -0.42 -1.33 -14.09
CA GLY A 16 -1.78 -1.55 -13.66
C GLY A 16 -2.45 -0.24 -13.28
N TYR A 17 -3.76 -0.15 -13.42
CA TYR A 17 -4.52 1.06 -13.14
C TYR A 17 -5.85 0.70 -12.51
N GLY A 18 -6.12 1.27 -11.33
CA GLY A 18 -7.40 1.13 -10.65
C GLY A 18 -8.20 2.42 -10.71
N ALA A 19 -9.48 2.32 -11.06
CA ALA A 19 -10.37 3.46 -11.18
C ALA A 19 -11.81 3.13 -10.79
N THR A 20 -12.53 4.12 -10.33
CA THR A 20 -14.00 4.13 -10.36
C THR A 20 -14.45 4.70 -11.71
N LYS A 21 -15.74 4.67 -12.01
CA LYS A 21 -16.29 5.27 -13.24
C LYS A 21 -15.95 6.76 -13.42
N THR A 22 -15.56 7.46 -12.34
CA THR A 22 -15.39 8.92 -12.34
C THR A 22 -14.05 9.39 -11.79
N LYS A 23 -13.28 8.52 -11.14
CA LYS A 23 -12.04 8.92 -10.46
C LYS A 23 -10.99 7.81 -10.59
N ALA A 24 -9.77 8.19 -10.98
CA ALA A 24 -8.60 7.35 -10.83
C ALA A 24 -8.31 7.12 -9.32
N LEU A 25 -8.00 5.91 -8.95
CA LEU A 25 -7.64 5.54 -7.58
C LEU A 25 -6.12 5.41 -7.43
N TYR A 26 -5.49 4.63 -8.29
CA TYR A 26 -4.04 4.38 -8.25
C TYR A 26 -3.50 3.94 -9.61
N ALA A 27 -2.20 4.07 -9.77
CA ALA A 27 -1.45 3.50 -10.87
C ALA A 27 -0.25 2.70 -10.33
N LEU A 28 -0.10 1.46 -10.79
CA LEU A 28 0.98 0.56 -10.46
C LEU A 28 1.97 0.56 -11.63
N THR A 29 2.98 1.42 -11.57
CA THR A 29 3.94 1.64 -12.67
C THR A 29 5.18 0.75 -12.58
N GLN A 30 5.33 0.02 -11.47
CA GLN A 30 6.49 -0.84 -11.20
C GLN A 30 6.05 -2.28 -10.89
N LEU A 31 5.07 -2.77 -11.65
CA LEU A 31 4.63 -4.15 -11.55
C LEU A 31 5.73 -5.10 -12.03
N THR A 32 6.05 -6.08 -11.19
CA THR A 32 6.98 -7.17 -11.53
C THR A 32 6.24 -8.36 -12.09
N ASN A 33 5.02 -8.62 -11.60
CA ASN A 33 4.13 -9.63 -12.14
C ASN A 33 2.66 -9.27 -11.90
N ALA A 34 1.77 -9.91 -12.65
CA ALA A 34 0.34 -9.95 -12.39
C ALA A 34 -0.22 -11.28 -12.92
N THR A 35 -1.09 -11.90 -12.15
CA THR A 35 -1.76 -13.15 -12.52
C THR A 35 -3.27 -12.97 -12.36
N ILE A 36 -4.02 -13.46 -13.31
CA ILE A 36 -5.48 -13.47 -13.31
C ILE A 36 -5.92 -14.92 -13.42
N ASP A 37 -6.49 -15.45 -12.35
CA ASP A 37 -6.99 -16.82 -12.28
C ASP A 37 -8.52 -16.81 -12.33
N ILE A 38 -9.09 -17.58 -13.25
CA ILE A 38 -10.54 -17.79 -13.34
C ILE A 38 -10.82 -19.27 -13.19
N THR A 39 -11.61 -19.60 -12.20
CA THR A 39 -12.00 -20.96 -11.87
C THR A 39 -13.51 -21.14 -12.00
N ALA A 40 -13.95 -22.40 -12.18
CA ALA A 40 -15.35 -22.74 -12.19
C ALA A 40 -15.57 -24.00 -11.33
N ASP A 41 -16.61 -23.97 -10.52
CA ASP A 41 -17.02 -25.13 -9.77
C ASP A 41 -17.63 -26.19 -10.71
N SER A 42 -17.38 -27.45 -10.43
CA SER A 42 -17.96 -28.54 -11.21
C SER A 42 -18.53 -29.64 -10.33
N THR A 43 -19.62 -30.24 -10.80
CA THR A 43 -20.25 -31.41 -10.20
C THR A 43 -20.22 -32.55 -11.20
N ASP A 44 -19.63 -33.67 -10.81
CA ASP A 44 -19.53 -34.87 -11.64
C ASP A 44 -20.71 -35.80 -11.36
N ILE A 45 -21.38 -36.23 -12.40
CA ILE A 45 -22.39 -37.26 -12.36
C ILE A 45 -21.74 -38.54 -12.90
N LYS A 46 -21.71 -39.56 -12.07
CA LYS A 46 -21.07 -40.86 -12.38
C LYS A 46 -22.11 -41.96 -12.49
N ASP A 47 -21.80 -43.01 -13.28
CA ASP A 47 -22.62 -44.20 -13.36
C ASP A 47 -22.42 -45.12 -12.12
N LYS A 48 -23.10 -46.26 -12.09
CA LYS A 48 -23.01 -47.26 -11.01
C LYS A 48 -21.62 -47.86 -10.87
N ASP A 49 -20.80 -47.81 -11.91
CA ASP A 49 -19.45 -48.36 -11.97
C ASP A 49 -18.37 -47.31 -11.72
N GLY A 50 -18.79 -46.05 -11.44
CA GLY A 50 -17.93 -44.90 -11.11
C GLY A 50 -17.40 -44.14 -12.32
N ASN A 51 -17.85 -44.44 -13.54
CA ASN A 51 -17.44 -43.73 -14.74
C ASN A 51 -18.13 -42.37 -14.84
N LEU A 52 -17.39 -41.36 -15.25
CA LEU A 52 -17.92 -40.03 -15.45
C LEU A 52 -18.87 -39.97 -16.66
N ILE A 53 -20.16 -39.76 -16.43
CA ILE A 53 -21.16 -39.61 -17.49
C ILE A 53 -21.31 -38.15 -17.92
N TYR A 54 -21.31 -37.21 -16.95
CA TYR A 54 -21.55 -35.82 -17.21
C TYR A 54 -20.89 -34.94 -16.16
N ARG A 55 -20.31 -33.82 -16.61
CA ARG A 55 -19.76 -32.77 -15.72
C ARG A 55 -20.56 -31.49 -15.90
N LYS A 56 -21.22 -31.05 -14.84
CA LYS A 56 -21.92 -29.76 -14.79
C LYS A 56 -21.00 -28.73 -14.19
N TYR A 57 -20.79 -27.62 -14.91
CA TYR A 57 -20.11 -26.46 -14.37
C TYR A 57 -21.12 -25.47 -13.77
N SER A 58 -20.78 -24.89 -12.64
CA SER A 58 -21.62 -23.91 -11.93
C SER A 58 -20.73 -22.83 -11.34
N GLY A 59 -21.14 -21.59 -11.51
CA GLY A 59 -20.42 -20.43 -10.98
C GLY A 59 -18.99 -20.30 -11.53
N LYS A 60 -18.58 -19.09 -11.81
CA LYS A 60 -17.17 -18.75 -12.02
C LYS A 60 -16.72 -17.81 -10.93
N SER A 61 -15.54 -18.00 -10.44
CA SER A 61 -14.84 -17.08 -9.53
C SER A 61 -13.53 -16.67 -10.17
N GLY A 62 -13.06 -15.47 -9.86
CA GLY A 62 -11.79 -14.99 -10.34
C GLY A 62 -11.00 -14.32 -9.24
N GLU A 63 -9.69 -14.43 -9.33
CA GLU A 63 -8.75 -13.77 -8.45
C GLU A 63 -7.67 -13.07 -9.26
N VAL A 64 -7.22 -11.91 -8.77
CA VAL A 64 -6.05 -11.21 -9.28
C VAL A 64 -5.01 -11.21 -8.18
N THR A 65 -3.78 -11.53 -8.55
CA THR A 65 -2.59 -11.31 -7.73
C THR A 65 -1.59 -10.50 -8.52
N ALA A 66 -0.98 -9.51 -7.90
CA ALA A 66 0.04 -8.68 -8.53
C ALA A 66 1.09 -8.28 -7.49
N THR A 67 2.33 -8.13 -7.93
CA THR A 67 3.43 -7.66 -7.09
C THR A 67 4.03 -6.40 -7.70
N ASN A 68 4.09 -5.34 -6.91
CA ASN A 68 4.72 -4.08 -7.27
C ASN A 68 6.07 -3.95 -6.56
N ALA A 69 7.11 -3.51 -7.29
CA ALA A 69 8.46 -3.40 -6.76
C ALA A 69 8.61 -2.37 -5.63
N PHE A 70 7.67 -1.42 -5.52
CA PHE A 70 7.66 -0.39 -4.49
C PHE A 70 6.33 -0.33 -3.78
N MET A 71 6.35 0.12 -2.54
CA MET A 71 5.12 0.43 -1.80
C MET A 71 4.39 1.59 -2.49
N ASN A 72 3.12 1.39 -2.82
CA ASN A 72 2.27 2.42 -3.41
C ASN A 72 1.22 2.86 -2.39
N LEU A 73 1.34 4.10 -1.90
CA LEU A 73 0.46 4.62 -0.86
C LEU A 73 -0.99 4.78 -1.33
N SER A 74 -1.22 5.08 -2.62
CA SER A 74 -2.57 5.18 -3.17
C SER A 74 -3.28 3.82 -3.25
N VAL A 75 -2.54 2.73 -3.40
CA VAL A 75 -3.10 1.38 -3.29
C VAL A 75 -3.52 1.09 -1.86
N ILE A 76 -2.69 1.45 -0.87
CA ILE A 76 -3.04 1.27 0.54
C ILE A 76 -4.28 2.12 0.89
N GLU A 77 -4.38 3.34 0.35
CA GLU A 77 -5.57 4.20 0.47
C GLU A 77 -6.82 3.50 -0.09
N ALA A 78 -6.74 2.92 -1.27
CA ALA A 78 -7.85 2.19 -1.90
C ALA A 78 -8.25 0.92 -1.11
N ILE A 79 -7.27 0.17 -0.58
CA ILE A 79 -7.50 -1.04 0.23
C ILE A 79 -8.08 -0.67 1.60
N SER A 80 -7.58 0.38 2.26
CA SER A 80 -8.06 0.82 3.57
C SER A 80 -9.38 1.56 3.51
N ALA A 81 -9.86 1.94 2.34
CA ALA A 81 -11.05 2.78 2.12
C ALA A 81 -11.03 4.09 2.92
N GLN A 82 -9.83 4.65 3.09
CA GLN A 82 -9.61 5.91 3.78
C GLN A 82 -8.65 6.79 2.98
N ASP A 83 -9.06 8.03 2.78
CA ASP A 83 -8.20 9.03 2.13
C ASP A 83 -7.00 9.36 3.03
N ALA A 84 -5.84 9.53 2.43
CA ALA A 84 -4.64 9.97 3.14
C ALA A 84 -4.79 11.42 3.60
N GLU A 85 -4.43 11.70 4.83
CA GLU A 85 -4.32 13.07 5.32
C GLU A 85 -3.01 13.68 4.80
N ILE A 86 -3.12 14.66 3.88
CA ILE A 86 -1.96 15.35 3.33
C ILE A 86 -1.70 16.62 4.13
N ALA A 87 -0.49 16.73 4.69
CA ALA A 87 -0.08 17.90 5.43
C ALA A 87 0.22 19.08 4.50
N SER A 88 -0.17 20.26 4.93
CA SER A 88 0.16 21.55 4.30
C SER A 88 0.41 22.61 5.36
N SER A 89 0.79 23.82 4.94
CA SER A 89 0.94 24.96 5.86
C SER A 89 -0.38 25.35 6.56
N SER A 90 -1.52 25.08 5.94
CA SER A 90 -2.86 25.37 6.48
C SER A 90 -3.51 24.16 7.17
N ASN A 91 -3.06 22.94 6.90
CA ASN A 91 -3.57 21.71 7.47
C ASN A 91 -2.40 20.84 7.92
N THR A 92 -2.01 20.98 9.18
CA THR A 92 -0.90 20.20 9.75
C THR A 92 -1.36 18.83 10.23
N ILE A 93 -0.50 17.83 10.11
CA ILE A 93 -0.72 16.51 10.74
C ILE A 93 0.17 16.36 11.95
N VAL A 94 -0.33 15.64 12.95
CA VAL A 94 0.42 15.34 14.17
C VAL A 94 1.22 14.06 13.98
N MET A 95 2.55 14.17 14.02
CA MET A 95 3.46 13.06 13.82
C MET A 95 4.22 12.75 15.12
N PRO A 96 4.35 11.47 15.55
CA PRO A 96 5.25 11.10 16.63
C PRO A 96 6.71 11.18 16.17
N ILE A 97 7.55 11.86 16.98
CA ILE A 97 8.98 12.02 16.76
C ILE A 97 9.73 11.27 17.87
N PHE A 98 10.81 10.60 17.49
CA PHE A 98 11.73 9.94 18.41
C PHE A 98 13.13 10.51 18.18
N LYS A 99 13.77 10.98 19.24
CA LYS A 99 15.13 11.53 19.20
C LYS A 99 15.95 10.99 20.36
N ILE A 100 17.21 10.71 20.08
CA ILE A 100 18.20 10.45 21.13
C ILE A 100 18.92 11.76 21.37
N VAL A 101 18.89 12.23 22.62
CA VAL A 101 19.50 13.46 23.08
C VAL A 101 20.57 13.11 24.12
N LYS A 102 21.78 13.64 23.97
CA LYS A 102 22.84 13.42 24.95
C LYS A 102 22.65 14.34 26.15
N ALA A 103 23.18 13.90 27.27
CA ALA A 103 23.25 14.74 28.49
C ALA A 103 23.92 16.09 28.19
N GLY A 104 23.28 17.17 28.59
CA GLY A 104 23.77 18.54 28.38
C GLY A 104 23.49 19.14 26.97
N GLU A 105 23.01 18.36 26.01
CA GLU A 105 22.59 18.87 24.72
C GLU A 105 21.12 19.28 24.74
N THR A 106 20.76 20.38 24.05
CA THR A 106 19.39 20.81 23.89
C THR A 106 18.86 20.35 22.55
N LEU A 107 17.54 20.10 22.46
CA LEU A 107 16.85 19.73 21.23
C LEU A 107 15.90 20.84 20.78
N ASP A 108 15.95 21.21 19.49
CA ASP A 108 14.93 22.06 18.87
C ASP A 108 13.60 21.34 18.77
N ILE A 109 12.57 21.93 19.33
CA ILE A 109 11.21 21.41 19.40
C ILE A 109 10.18 22.32 18.73
N THR A 110 10.59 23.08 17.73
CA THR A 110 9.68 23.91 16.93
C THR A 110 8.47 23.09 16.43
N ASP A 111 7.28 23.64 16.57
CA ASP A 111 5.99 23.00 16.26
C ASP A 111 5.66 21.75 17.11
N ALA A 112 6.36 21.49 18.22
CA ALA A 112 6.04 20.39 19.12
C ALA A 112 4.74 20.63 19.90
N VAL A 113 4.04 19.54 20.20
CA VAL A 113 2.84 19.56 21.08
C VAL A 113 3.31 19.46 22.54
N GLU A 114 3.02 20.46 23.36
CA GLU A 114 3.59 20.68 24.68
C GLU A 114 3.50 19.48 25.62
N ASP A 115 2.34 18.88 25.79
CA ASP A 115 2.11 17.80 26.76
C ASP A 115 2.30 16.39 26.19
N SER A 116 3.09 16.27 25.10
CA SER A 116 3.29 15.00 24.40
C SER A 116 4.62 14.31 24.68
N PHE A 117 5.45 14.89 25.55
CA PHE A 117 6.80 14.41 25.81
C PHE A 117 6.82 13.19 26.75
N ILE A 118 7.57 12.17 26.34
CA ILE A 118 7.94 11.02 27.16
C ILE A 118 9.46 10.90 27.06
N VAL A 119 10.12 10.87 28.20
CA VAL A 119 11.59 10.86 28.30
C VAL A 119 12.03 9.73 29.17
N ASN A 120 12.92 8.89 28.65
CA ASN A 120 13.56 7.82 29.37
C ASN A 120 15.09 7.88 29.20
N ALA A 121 15.81 7.48 30.21
CA ALA A 121 17.22 7.15 30.03
C ALA A 121 17.40 6.07 28.98
N LEU A 122 18.45 6.15 28.17
CA LEU A 122 18.78 5.16 27.15
C LEU A 122 20.23 4.70 27.39
N SER A 123 20.39 3.45 27.77
CA SER A 123 21.70 2.84 27.93
C SER A 123 22.42 2.63 26.61
N ALA A 124 23.73 2.51 26.61
CA ALA A 124 24.53 2.28 25.41
C ALA A 124 24.18 0.99 24.66
N ASN A 125 23.63 -0.01 25.36
CA ASN A 125 23.12 -1.25 24.75
C ASN A 125 21.67 -1.15 24.19
N GLY A 126 21.05 0.05 24.21
CA GLY A 126 19.70 0.30 23.73
C GLY A 126 18.58 0.00 24.72
N SER A 127 18.86 -0.41 25.94
CA SER A 127 17.82 -0.62 26.96
C SER A 127 17.29 0.70 27.52
N LEU A 128 15.97 0.74 27.75
CA LEU A 128 15.32 1.88 28.40
C LEU A 128 15.51 1.78 29.91
N GLY A 129 15.98 2.89 30.48
CA GLY A 129 16.16 3.05 31.93
C GLY A 129 15.03 3.88 32.56
N LYS A 130 15.40 4.67 33.58
CA LYS A 130 14.52 5.53 34.35
C LYS A 130 13.68 6.46 33.48
N ALA A 131 12.42 6.63 33.83
CA ALA A 131 11.53 7.61 33.22
C ALA A 131 11.64 8.95 33.99
N TYR A 132 11.53 10.06 33.23
CA TYR A 132 11.61 11.42 33.75
C TYR A 132 10.28 12.15 33.55
N THR A 133 10.00 13.10 34.45
CA THR A 133 8.80 13.94 34.38
C THR A 133 9.12 15.33 33.89
N LYS A 134 8.12 16.04 33.38
CA LYS A 134 8.24 17.45 32.96
C LYS A 134 8.28 18.33 34.23
N GLY A 135 9.27 19.21 34.31
CA GLY A 135 9.38 20.24 35.35
C GLY A 135 9.46 21.65 34.77
N SER A 136 9.47 22.66 35.66
CA SER A 136 9.74 24.04 35.29
C SER A 136 11.21 24.26 34.90
N ASP A 137 12.10 23.47 35.51
CA ASP A 137 13.52 23.47 35.22
C ASP A 137 14.03 22.02 35.11
N ALA A 138 15.16 21.86 34.40
CA ALA A 138 15.82 20.57 34.32
C ALA A 138 16.53 20.24 35.65
N THR A 139 16.17 19.08 36.20
CA THR A 139 16.76 18.55 37.44
C THR A 139 17.24 17.12 37.24
N ALA A 140 17.76 16.47 38.29
CA ALA A 140 18.14 15.05 38.23
C ALA A 140 16.93 14.10 37.96
N THR A 141 15.69 14.56 38.09
CA THR A 141 14.47 13.75 37.89
C THR A 141 13.50 14.34 36.91
N GLU A 142 13.76 15.56 36.43
CA GLU A 142 12.85 16.29 35.56
C GLU A 142 13.56 16.86 34.34
N PHE A 143 12.86 16.90 33.22
CA PHE A 143 13.26 17.60 32.00
C PHE A 143 12.46 18.89 31.83
N LYS A 144 13.01 19.84 31.07
CA LYS A 144 12.34 21.11 30.77
C LYS A 144 11.91 21.18 29.32
N VAL A 145 10.69 21.69 29.08
CA VAL A 145 10.16 22.03 27.78
C VAL A 145 9.86 23.52 27.77
N ASP A 146 10.54 24.27 26.92
CA ASP A 146 10.28 25.67 26.66
C ASP A 146 9.61 25.82 25.30
N THR A 147 8.30 25.99 25.31
CA THR A 147 7.50 26.13 24.07
C THR A 147 7.67 27.47 23.39
N VAL A 148 8.06 28.52 24.12
CA VAL A 148 8.31 29.85 23.58
C VAL A 148 9.71 29.91 22.95
N GLY A 149 10.71 29.38 23.65
CA GLY A 149 12.08 29.28 23.15
C GLY A 149 12.30 28.09 22.22
N HIS A 150 11.28 27.26 21.97
CA HIS A 150 11.34 26.05 21.15
C HIS A 150 12.46 25.08 21.54
N THR A 151 12.71 24.94 22.85
CA THR A 151 13.85 24.19 23.36
C THR A 151 13.42 23.10 24.35
N PHE A 152 13.89 21.90 24.14
CA PHE A 152 13.88 20.83 25.13
C PHE A 152 15.24 20.74 25.79
N THR A 153 15.24 20.70 27.12
CA THR A 153 16.46 20.50 27.94
C THR A 153 16.34 19.16 28.66
N PRO A 154 17.28 18.22 28.43
CA PRO A 154 17.27 16.93 29.11
C PRO A 154 17.48 17.05 30.61
N PRO A 155 17.16 15.99 31.38
CA PRO A 155 17.50 15.95 32.82
C PRO A 155 18.98 16.15 33.08
N THR A 156 19.32 16.67 34.27
CA THR A 156 20.70 16.85 34.72
C THR A 156 21.18 15.68 35.60
N ASP A 157 20.70 14.47 35.27
CA ASP A 157 21.12 13.24 35.98
C ASP A 157 22.55 12.87 35.56
N ASN A 158 23.49 12.92 36.50
CA ASN A 158 24.90 12.67 36.22
C ASN A 158 25.24 11.18 35.98
N GLU A 159 24.29 10.28 36.22
CA GLU A 159 24.44 8.84 35.99
C GLU A 159 24.11 8.46 34.53
N GLU A 160 23.43 9.32 33.80
CA GLU A 160 22.94 9.03 32.45
C GLU A 160 23.66 9.87 31.38
N THR A 161 23.99 9.24 30.27
CA THR A 161 24.73 9.89 29.18
C THR A 161 23.83 10.28 27.98
N GLN A 162 22.67 9.64 27.86
CA GLN A 162 21.72 9.90 26.75
C GLN A 162 20.30 9.54 27.14
N TYR A 163 19.37 10.18 26.47
CA TYR A 163 17.91 10.06 26.68
C TYR A 163 17.18 9.78 25.39
N LEU A 164 16.22 8.84 25.41
CA LEU A 164 15.24 8.69 24.36
C LEU A 164 14.06 9.63 24.64
N VAL A 165 13.87 10.59 23.74
CA VAL A 165 12.80 11.58 23.81
C VAL A 165 11.78 11.29 22.73
N LYS A 166 10.55 10.97 23.14
CA LYS A 166 9.39 10.86 22.24
C LYS A 166 8.51 12.08 22.46
N PHE A 167 8.08 12.71 21.40
CA PHE A 167 7.08 13.79 21.44
C PHE A 167 6.27 13.81 20.16
N LYS A 168 5.19 14.57 20.12
CA LYS A 168 4.38 14.82 18.94
C LYS A 168 4.74 16.17 18.34
N LYS A 169 4.77 16.23 17.01
CA LYS A 169 5.07 17.46 16.27
C LYS A 169 4.02 17.70 15.21
N ASN A 170 3.59 18.96 15.05
CA ASN A 170 2.77 19.41 13.94
C ASN A 170 3.65 19.57 12.71
N VAL A 171 3.46 18.74 11.68
CA VAL A 171 4.23 18.79 10.44
C VAL A 171 3.38 19.39 9.31
N LYS A 172 4.03 20.23 8.49
CA LYS A 172 3.42 20.99 7.39
C LYS A 172 3.67 20.34 6.02
N SER A 173 4.40 19.23 5.99
CA SER A 173 4.73 18.47 4.79
C SER A 173 4.80 16.99 5.15
N GLY A 174 4.05 16.16 4.44
CA GLY A 174 3.97 14.71 4.67
C GLY A 174 2.57 14.19 4.46
N ALA A 175 2.40 12.89 4.62
CA ALA A 175 1.13 12.21 4.55
C ALA A 175 0.96 11.27 5.76
N LYS A 176 -0.25 11.15 6.24
CA LYS A 176 -0.64 10.17 7.25
C LYS A 176 -1.69 9.26 6.64
N LEU A 177 -1.45 7.99 6.68
CA LEU A 177 -2.36 6.94 6.25
C LEU A 177 -2.83 6.17 7.47
N THR A 178 -4.14 5.95 7.57
CA THR A 178 -4.74 5.23 8.69
C THR A 178 -5.44 3.99 8.15
N ILE A 179 -5.16 2.83 8.74
CA ILE A 179 -5.87 1.58 8.47
C ILE A 179 -6.79 1.33 9.67
N SER A 180 -8.09 1.39 9.44
CA SER A 180 -9.11 1.19 10.48
C SER A 180 -9.74 -0.19 10.38
N GLY A 181 -10.07 -0.78 11.51
CA GLY A 181 -10.68 -2.12 11.56
C GLY A 181 -12.15 -2.19 11.12
N ASP A 182 -12.78 -1.03 10.91
CA ASP A 182 -14.19 -0.90 10.51
C ASP A 182 -14.38 -0.44 9.05
N LYS A 183 -13.29 -0.24 8.31
CA LYS A 183 -13.31 0.20 6.92
C LYS A 183 -12.88 -0.93 5.99
N TYR A 184 -13.63 -1.10 4.92
CA TYR A 184 -13.40 -2.14 3.92
C TYR A 184 -13.33 -1.54 2.52
N PRO A 185 -12.49 -2.09 1.63
CA PRO A 185 -12.36 -1.62 0.26
C PRO A 185 -13.68 -1.72 -0.49
N LYS A 186 -13.81 -0.90 -1.53
CA LYS A 186 -14.93 -0.94 -2.45
C LYS A 186 -14.49 -1.52 -3.78
N ALA A 187 -15.41 -2.22 -4.44
CA ALA A 187 -15.17 -2.69 -5.79
C ALA A 187 -14.95 -1.51 -6.75
N HIS A 188 -14.01 -1.69 -7.67
CA HIS A 188 -13.66 -0.72 -8.70
C HIS A 188 -13.17 -1.43 -9.95
N GLU A 189 -12.94 -0.70 -11.03
CA GLU A 189 -12.40 -1.24 -12.27
C GLU A 189 -10.88 -1.36 -12.16
N LEU A 190 -10.33 -2.45 -12.71
CA LEU A 190 -8.89 -2.68 -12.74
C LEU A 190 -8.45 -2.96 -14.18
N TYR A 191 -7.39 -2.28 -14.58
CA TYR A 191 -6.80 -2.40 -15.91
C TYR A 191 -5.34 -2.81 -15.81
N PHE A 192 -4.91 -3.70 -16.69
CA PHE A 192 -3.51 -3.98 -16.94
C PHE A 192 -3.17 -3.66 -18.39
N LYS A 193 -2.08 -2.93 -18.60
CA LYS A 193 -1.51 -2.72 -19.92
C LYS A 193 -0.22 -3.54 -20.06
N ALA A 194 -0.15 -4.32 -21.11
CA ALA A 194 1.01 -5.11 -21.45
C ALA A 194 1.36 -4.95 -22.93
N LEU A 195 2.57 -5.31 -23.28
CA LEU A 195 2.99 -5.47 -24.68
C LEU A 195 2.92 -6.96 -25.04
N ALA A 196 2.32 -7.23 -26.17
CA ALA A 196 2.24 -8.56 -26.75
C ALA A 196 2.94 -8.62 -28.10
N VAL A 197 3.48 -9.78 -28.43
CA VAL A 197 4.18 -10.05 -29.69
C VAL A 197 3.50 -11.24 -30.35
N ASP A 198 3.23 -11.15 -31.64
CA ASP A 198 2.84 -12.30 -32.45
C ASP A 198 4.03 -13.21 -32.69
N LYS A 199 3.86 -14.53 -32.55
CA LYS A 199 4.93 -15.51 -32.75
C LYS A 199 5.55 -15.49 -34.14
N CYS A 200 4.80 -15.01 -35.13
CA CYS A 200 5.23 -14.95 -36.55
C CYS A 200 5.81 -13.58 -36.94
N GLU A 201 5.59 -12.54 -36.11
CA GLU A 201 6.05 -11.16 -36.36
C GLU A 201 6.86 -10.66 -35.16
N ILE A 202 7.97 -11.35 -34.87
CA ILE A 202 8.87 -11.00 -33.77
C ILE A 202 9.49 -9.63 -34.05
N GLY A 203 9.21 -8.66 -33.16
CA GLY A 203 9.67 -7.27 -33.27
C GLY A 203 8.56 -6.26 -33.52
N SER A 204 7.34 -6.70 -33.81
CA SER A 204 6.16 -5.84 -33.85
C SER A 204 5.39 -6.00 -32.53
N TYR A 205 5.45 -4.95 -31.70
CA TYR A 205 4.72 -4.93 -30.42
C TYR A 205 3.30 -4.43 -30.63
N ARG A 206 2.35 -5.07 -29.99
CA ARG A 206 0.95 -4.70 -29.95
C ARG A 206 0.54 -4.39 -28.52
N ALA A 207 -0.29 -3.39 -28.32
CA ALA A 207 -0.84 -3.13 -27.01
C ALA A 207 -1.86 -4.23 -26.64
N CYS A 208 -1.69 -4.78 -25.44
CA CYS A 208 -2.64 -5.68 -24.81
C CYS A 208 -3.20 -4.98 -23.58
N ILE A 209 -4.51 -4.74 -23.56
CA ILE A 209 -5.20 -4.17 -22.40
C ILE A 209 -6.13 -5.22 -21.85
N ILE A 210 -5.98 -5.50 -20.57
CA ILE A 210 -6.87 -6.41 -19.82
C ILE A 210 -7.70 -5.55 -18.89
N HIS A 211 -9.01 -5.61 -19.04
CA HIS A 211 -9.98 -4.87 -18.25
C HIS A 211 -10.79 -5.82 -17.37
N ILE A 212 -10.85 -5.52 -16.09
CA ILE A 212 -11.65 -6.20 -15.08
C ILE A 212 -12.71 -5.21 -14.61
N SER A 213 -13.95 -5.45 -14.98
CA SER A 213 -15.07 -4.52 -14.78
C SER A 213 -15.45 -4.32 -13.30
N SER A 214 -15.18 -5.31 -12.45
CA SER A 214 -15.48 -5.25 -11.02
C SER A 214 -14.45 -6.06 -10.24
N PHE A 215 -13.51 -5.37 -9.64
CA PHE A 215 -12.45 -5.92 -8.81
C PHE A 215 -12.64 -5.47 -7.37
N MET A 216 -12.67 -6.42 -6.45
CA MET A 216 -12.73 -6.18 -5.00
C MET A 216 -11.36 -6.50 -4.40
N PRO A 217 -10.56 -5.50 -4.02
CA PRO A 217 -9.27 -5.76 -3.38
C PRO A 217 -9.46 -6.47 -2.04
N SER A 218 -8.50 -7.32 -1.69
CA SER A 218 -8.43 -7.89 -0.35
C SER A 218 -8.10 -6.78 0.66
N PRO A 219 -8.77 -6.73 1.81
CA PRO A 219 -8.45 -5.77 2.87
C PRO A 219 -7.13 -6.07 3.59
N GLU A 220 -6.45 -7.13 3.21
CA GLU A 220 -5.18 -7.53 3.82
C GLU A 220 -4.04 -6.65 3.33
N VAL A 221 -3.33 -6.03 4.26
CA VAL A 221 -2.12 -5.25 4.00
C VAL A 221 -0.95 -5.89 4.73
N SER A 222 0.06 -6.31 4.00
CA SER A 222 1.31 -6.81 4.56
C SER A 222 2.40 -5.77 4.38
N LEU A 223 2.96 -5.29 5.48
CA LEU A 223 4.08 -4.36 5.50
C LEU A 223 5.30 -5.08 6.06
N ALA A 224 6.15 -5.58 5.19
CA ALA A 224 7.42 -6.19 5.59
C ALA A 224 8.45 -5.09 5.86
N LEU A 225 8.91 -4.93 7.10
CA LEU A 225 9.91 -3.96 7.49
C LEU A 225 11.26 -4.68 7.68
N GLN A 226 12.04 -4.75 6.63
CA GLN A 226 13.37 -5.38 6.64
C GLN A 226 14.46 -4.34 6.43
N GLY A 227 15.56 -4.47 7.16
CA GLY A 227 16.74 -3.61 6.94
C GLY A 227 17.56 -4.13 5.77
N GLY A 228 17.80 -3.29 4.76
CA GLY A 228 18.75 -3.57 3.68
C GLY A 228 18.18 -4.11 2.37
N ASP A 229 16.95 -4.65 2.35
CA ASP A 229 16.33 -5.17 1.13
C ASP A 229 15.21 -4.27 0.62
N SER A 230 15.00 -4.27 -0.69
CA SER A 230 13.86 -3.61 -1.33
C SER A 230 12.57 -4.30 -0.91
N GLN A 231 11.61 -3.54 -0.45
CA GLN A 231 10.30 -4.08 -0.10
C GLN A 231 9.40 -4.07 -1.32
N THR A 232 8.83 -5.23 -1.64
CA THR A 232 7.77 -5.36 -2.62
C THR A 232 6.41 -5.22 -1.94
N MET A 233 5.41 -4.85 -2.69
CA MET A 233 4.02 -4.77 -2.24
C MET A 233 3.19 -5.76 -3.04
N ASP A 234 2.62 -6.74 -2.35
CA ASP A 234 1.66 -7.66 -2.95
C ASP A 234 0.26 -7.04 -2.92
N TYR A 235 -0.43 -7.20 -4.03
CA TYR A 235 -1.78 -6.73 -4.26
C TYR A 235 -2.64 -7.87 -4.77
N LYS A 236 -3.73 -8.17 -4.08
CA LYS A 236 -4.63 -9.26 -4.44
C LYS A 236 -6.08 -8.89 -4.24
N GLY A 237 -6.98 -9.58 -4.92
CA GLY A 237 -8.41 -9.41 -4.72
C GLY A 237 -9.24 -10.28 -5.65
N ALA A 238 -10.54 -10.28 -5.39
CA ALA A 238 -11.51 -11.07 -6.12
C ALA A 238 -12.07 -10.31 -7.34
N ILE A 239 -12.26 -11.05 -8.42
CA ILE A 239 -13.01 -10.56 -9.58
C ILE A 239 -14.47 -10.88 -9.35
N LEU A 240 -15.30 -9.85 -9.34
CA LEU A 240 -16.73 -9.98 -9.16
C LEU A 240 -17.44 -9.93 -10.52
N THR A 241 -18.50 -10.70 -10.65
CA THR A 241 -19.45 -10.53 -11.76
C THR A 241 -20.25 -9.24 -11.54
N ASN A 242 -20.40 -8.45 -12.60
CA ASN A 242 -21.23 -7.26 -12.54
C ASN A 242 -22.72 -7.64 -12.49
N ALA A 243 -23.28 -7.71 -11.28
CA ALA A 243 -24.69 -8.08 -11.08
C ALA A 243 -25.69 -7.08 -11.69
N CYS A 244 -25.25 -5.87 -12.01
CA CYS A 244 -26.07 -4.83 -12.65
C CYS A 244 -25.99 -4.85 -14.18
N SER A 245 -25.13 -5.69 -14.76
CA SER A 245 -25.00 -5.86 -16.20
C SER A 245 -25.69 -7.16 -16.66
N THR A 246 -26.31 -7.11 -17.81
CA THR A 246 -26.88 -8.31 -18.46
C THR A 246 -25.80 -9.24 -19.01
N SER A 247 -24.58 -8.74 -19.25
CA SER A 247 -23.48 -9.49 -19.86
C SER A 247 -22.72 -10.38 -18.89
N GLN A 248 -22.75 -10.10 -17.58
CA GLN A 248 -21.99 -10.84 -16.56
C GLN A 248 -20.48 -11.00 -16.86
N ASP A 249 -19.92 -10.04 -17.61
CA ASP A 249 -18.51 -10.09 -18.01
C ASP A 249 -17.60 -9.89 -16.79
N MET A 250 -16.57 -10.73 -16.68
CA MET A 250 -15.59 -10.69 -15.62
C MET A 250 -14.30 -10.01 -16.06
N VAL A 251 -13.80 -10.42 -17.23
CA VAL A 251 -12.54 -9.96 -17.80
C VAL A 251 -12.70 -9.77 -19.30
N GLU A 252 -12.23 -8.65 -19.80
CA GLU A 252 -12.15 -8.33 -21.22
C GLU A 252 -10.69 -8.15 -21.61
N ILE A 253 -10.30 -8.72 -22.74
CA ILE A 253 -8.91 -8.65 -23.22
C ILE A 253 -8.95 -8.02 -24.61
N TYR A 254 -8.26 -6.89 -24.75
CA TYR A 254 -8.17 -6.14 -25.99
C TYR A 254 -6.77 -6.23 -26.55
N PHE A 255 -6.65 -6.56 -27.82
CA PHE A 255 -5.43 -6.46 -28.60
C PHE A 255 -5.63 -5.41 -29.69
N VAL A 256 -4.73 -4.44 -29.76
CA VAL A 256 -4.82 -3.33 -30.70
C VAL A 256 -3.63 -3.40 -31.66
N ASP A 257 -3.91 -3.38 -32.97
CA ASP A 257 -2.90 -3.44 -34.03
C ASP A 257 -2.22 -2.10 -34.30
N GLU A 258 -2.72 -1.00 -33.74
CA GLU A 258 -2.22 0.34 -34.05
C GLU A 258 -1.23 0.83 -33.01
N GLU A 259 -0.12 1.39 -33.54
CA GLU A 259 0.88 2.18 -32.84
C GLU A 259 0.33 3.54 -32.35
N GLU A 260 -0.86 3.58 -31.78
CA GLU A 260 -1.28 4.80 -31.10
C GLU A 260 -0.77 4.78 -29.68
N GLU A 261 0.29 5.50 -29.48
CA GLU A 261 1.02 5.84 -28.26
C GLU A 261 2.32 5.05 -28.02
N ALA A 262 3.35 5.58 -28.69
CA ALA A 262 4.70 5.47 -28.17
C ALA A 262 4.93 6.51 -27.05
#